data_a0f740e4b149868d35d54002180077ea
#
_entry.id   a0f740e4b149868d35d54002180077ea
#
_cell.length_a   1.000
_cell.length_b   1.000
_cell.length_c   1.000
_cell.angle_alpha   90.00
_cell.angle_beta   90.00
_cell.angle_gamma   90.00
#
_symmetry.space_group_name_H-M   'P 1'
#
loop_
_entity.id
_entity.type
_entity.pdbx_description
1 polymer ?
#
loop_
_entity_poly.entity_id
_entity_poly.type
_entity_poly.pdbx_seq_one_letter_code
_entity_poly.pdbx_strand_id
1 'polypeptide(L)'
;AMQIPTVSSQRVKRLFSKENARYYYGSVGVVDSRAGNYVLQNSDLLLVLGSGLRYYMTAYNEPGFAPKAKKIIVNIHQPEIEKLRMPVEKAVVSDAGEFIRSLYAWHIKQQETVGSEKWHVYCDRVRDKYKFDINSLEHDAERTDGYLVTNAINKYAADDDIFFISSSAYDYPYNVYSIHDNQDQICP
;
A
#
# COMPACT_ATOMS: atom_id res chain seq x y z
N ALA A 1 -11.03 -7.98 -14.04
CA ALA A 1 -9.90 -7.08 -13.75
C ALA A 1 -8.59 -7.85 -13.80
N MET A 2 -7.47 -7.14 -13.89
CA MET A 2 -6.12 -7.70 -14.15
C MET A 2 -5.57 -8.58 -13.02
N GLN A 3 -6.18 -8.61 -11.84
CA GLN A 3 -5.82 -9.44 -10.68
C GLN A 3 -4.36 -9.25 -10.21
N ILE A 4 -3.82 -8.04 -10.36
CA ILE A 4 -2.44 -7.74 -9.99
C ILE A 4 -2.35 -7.50 -8.49
N PRO A 5 -1.46 -8.19 -7.74
CA PRO A 5 -1.17 -7.87 -6.36
C PRO A 5 -0.78 -6.41 -6.21
N THR A 6 -1.47 -5.70 -5.33
CA THR A 6 -1.36 -4.26 -5.20
C THR A 6 -1.00 -3.88 -3.77
N VAL A 7 -0.13 -2.91 -3.64
CA VAL A 7 0.20 -2.22 -2.40
C VAL A 7 0.06 -0.72 -2.60
N SER A 8 -0.08 0.06 -1.55
CA SER A 8 -0.29 1.50 -1.68
C SER A 8 0.56 2.31 -0.71
N SER A 9 0.62 3.63 -0.93
CA SER A 9 0.95 4.55 0.15
C SER A 9 -0.25 4.67 1.11
N GLN A 10 -0.01 5.13 2.33
CA GLN A 10 -1.07 5.41 3.31
C GLN A 10 -2.15 6.34 2.74
N ARG A 11 -1.75 7.36 1.98
CA ARG A 11 -2.65 8.41 1.47
C ARG A 11 -3.74 7.94 0.53
N VAL A 12 -3.56 6.79 -0.11
CA VAL A 12 -4.54 6.24 -1.07
C VAL A 12 -5.16 4.93 -0.58
N LYS A 13 -5.00 4.62 0.71
CA LYS A 13 -5.53 3.40 1.34
C LYS A 13 -7.04 3.28 1.15
N ARG A 14 -7.78 4.39 1.17
CA ARG A 14 -9.23 4.44 0.96
C ARG A 14 -9.71 3.89 -0.39
N LEU A 15 -8.83 3.86 -1.41
CA LEU A 15 -9.18 3.29 -2.71
C LEU A 15 -9.35 1.76 -2.67
N PHE A 16 -8.94 1.13 -1.57
CA PHE A 16 -8.94 -0.31 -1.38
C PHE A 16 -9.85 -0.71 -0.22
N SER A 17 -11.13 -0.33 -0.33
CA SER A 17 -12.17 -0.75 0.61
C SER A 17 -12.40 -2.26 0.61
N LYS A 18 -13.13 -2.78 1.61
CA LYS A 18 -13.36 -4.22 1.81
C LYS A 18 -13.84 -4.95 0.55
N GLU A 19 -14.65 -4.31 -0.27
CA GLU A 19 -15.20 -4.91 -1.48
C GLU A 19 -14.18 -5.09 -2.62
N ASN A 20 -13.18 -4.18 -2.69
CA ASN A 20 -12.18 -4.15 -3.75
C ASN A 20 -10.81 -4.72 -3.31
N ALA A 21 -10.70 -5.20 -2.08
CA ALA A 21 -9.42 -5.48 -1.43
C ALA A 21 -8.83 -6.88 -1.70
N ARG A 22 -9.44 -7.73 -2.54
CA ARG A 22 -8.97 -9.12 -2.73
C ARG A 22 -7.48 -9.21 -3.06
N TYR A 23 -6.98 -8.33 -3.91
CA TYR A 23 -5.57 -8.29 -4.35
C TYR A 23 -4.77 -7.14 -3.72
N TYR A 24 -5.31 -6.54 -2.67
CA TYR A 24 -4.62 -5.52 -1.90
C TYR A 24 -3.95 -6.12 -0.68
N TYR A 25 -2.66 -5.86 -0.52
CA TYR A 25 -1.81 -6.45 0.52
C TYR A 25 -1.33 -5.45 1.57
N GLY A 26 -1.89 -4.25 1.56
CA GLY A 26 -1.64 -3.22 2.55
C GLY A 26 -0.80 -2.06 2.04
N SER A 27 -0.59 -1.09 2.91
CA SER A 27 0.29 0.04 2.66
C SER A 27 1.75 -0.34 2.88
N VAL A 28 2.66 0.43 2.26
CA VAL A 28 4.10 0.18 2.30
C VAL A 28 4.87 1.39 2.80
N GLY A 29 5.90 1.14 3.59
CA GLY A 29 6.76 2.14 4.19
C GLY A 29 7.31 1.71 5.54
N VAL A 30 7.97 2.65 6.24
CA VAL A 30 8.64 2.40 7.53
C VAL A 30 7.65 1.97 8.61
N VAL A 31 6.48 2.61 8.65
CA VAL A 31 5.45 2.43 9.68
C VAL A 31 4.20 1.72 9.16
N ASP A 32 4.34 0.99 8.08
CA ASP A 32 3.25 0.42 7.32
C ASP A 32 3.10 -1.10 7.47
N SER A 33 2.21 -1.68 6.67
CA SER A 33 1.91 -3.10 6.69
C SER A 33 3.15 -3.96 6.44
N ARG A 34 3.42 -4.87 7.37
CA ARG A 34 4.49 -5.87 7.19
C ARG A 34 4.22 -6.73 5.96
N ALA A 35 2.98 -7.12 5.74
CA ALA A 35 2.59 -7.90 4.55
C ALA A 35 2.85 -7.12 3.26
N GLY A 36 2.43 -5.85 3.19
CA GLY A 36 2.68 -4.99 2.03
C GLY A 36 4.16 -4.83 1.73
N ASN A 37 4.98 -4.61 2.76
CA ASN A 37 6.43 -4.51 2.59
C ASN A 37 7.05 -5.83 2.07
N TYR A 38 6.62 -6.99 2.56
CA TYR A 38 7.11 -8.28 2.04
C TYR A 38 6.69 -8.52 0.58
N VAL A 39 5.46 -8.19 0.21
CA VAL A 39 4.99 -8.30 -1.18
C VAL A 39 5.81 -7.38 -2.08
N LEU A 40 5.99 -6.12 -1.70
CA LEU A 40 6.79 -5.17 -2.48
C LEU A 40 8.24 -5.65 -2.65
N GLN A 41 8.90 -6.01 -1.55
CA GLN A 41 10.34 -6.34 -1.55
C GLN A 41 10.70 -7.62 -2.30
N ASN A 42 9.74 -8.54 -2.46
CA ASN A 42 9.96 -9.80 -3.16
C ASN A 42 9.40 -9.83 -4.60
N SER A 43 8.89 -8.72 -5.09
CA SER A 43 8.44 -8.60 -6.48
C SER A 43 9.62 -8.65 -7.45
N ASP A 44 9.39 -9.18 -8.64
CA ASP A 44 10.34 -9.19 -9.78
C ASP A 44 10.03 -8.07 -10.78
N LEU A 45 8.78 -7.60 -10.79
CA LEU A 45 8.33 -6.43 -11.55
C LEU A 45 7.51 -5.52 -10.63
N LEU A 46 7.85 -4.24 -10.59
CA LEU A 46 7.16 -3.23 -9.82
C LEU A 46 6.67 -2.10 -10.74
N LEU A 47 5.36 -1.99 -10.86
CA LEU A 47 4.71 -0.85 -11.52
C LEU A 47 4.32 0.19 -10.49
N VAL A 48 4.97 1.34 -10.50
CA VAL A 48 4.71 2.47 -9.61
C VAL A 48 3.85 3.50 -10.33
N LEU A 49 2.69 3.81 -9.76
CA LEU A 49 1.70 4.70 -10.36
C LEU A 49 1.48 5.94 -9.49
N GLY A 50 1.83 7.12 -9.99
CA GLY A 50 1.58 8.42 -9.36
C GLY A 50 2.26 8.64 -8.00
N SER A 51 3.27 7.84 -7.66
CA SER A 51 4.00 7.96 -6.39
C SER A 51 5.37 8.61 -6.60
N GLY A 52 5.70 9.57 -5.73
CA GLY A 52 7.04 10.17 -5.69
C GLY A 52 8.06 9.37 -4.89
N LEU A 53 7.71 8.17 -4.39
CA LEU A 53 8.58 7.26 -3.62
C LEU A 53 9.41 7.99 -2.55
N ARG A 54 8.73 8.74 -1.69
CA ARG A 54 9.38 9.52 -0.63
C ARG A 54 10.06 8.60 0.41
N TYR A 55 10.91 9.19 1.25
CA TYR A 55 11.74 8.46 2.26
C TYR A 55 11.00 7.42 3.08
N TYR A 56 9.75 7.70 3.50
CA TYR A 56 8.93 6.75 4.25
C TYR A 56 8.66 5.48 3.48
N MET A 57 8.37 5.59 2.18
CA MET A 57 8.04 4.43 1.35
C MET A 57 9.27 3.59 1.05
N THR A 58 10.43 4.24 0.86
CA THR A 58 11.70 3.58 0.56
C THR A 58 12.50 3.20 1.81
N ALA A 59 11.93 3.43 2.99
CA ALA A 59 12.59 3.21 4.30
C ALA A 59 13.97 3.89 4.38
N TYR A 60 14.11 5.10 3.80
CA TYR A 60 15.36 5.85 3.68
C TYR A 60 16.47 5.10 2.93
N ASN A 61 16.15 4.01 2.24
CA ASN A 61 17.10 3.17 1.53
C ASN A 61 16.58 2.88 0.10
N GLU A 62 16.68 3.85 -0.77
CA GLU A 62 16.27 3.71 -2.18
C GLU A 62 16.97 2.55 -2.90
N PRO A 63 18.29 2.32 -2.76
CA PRO A 63 18.94 1.17 -3.41
C PRO A 63 18.39 -0.18 -2.96
N GLY A 64 17.92 -0.28 -1.71
CA GLY A 64 17.32 -1.49 -1.14
C GLY A 64 15.83 -1.64 -1.43
N PHE A 65 15.20 -0.69 -2.12
CA PHE A 65 13.77 -0.72 -2.41
C PHE A 65 13.46 -1.67 -3.56
N ALA A 66 12.79 -2.79 -3.27
CA ALA A 66 12.51 -3.87 -4.22
C ALA A 66 13.72 -4.19 -5.11
N PRO A 67 14.86 -4.63 -4.54
CA PRO A 67 16.14 -4.67 -5.24
C PRO A 67 16.17 -5.64 -6.42
N LYS A 68 15.30 -6.64 -6.44
CA LYS A 68 15.17 -7.62 -7.52
C LYS A 68 14.21 -7.20 -8.61
N ALA A 69 13.35 -6.20 -8.34
CA ALA A 69 12.31 -5.81 -9.26
C ALA A 69 12.83 -4.91 -10.40
N LYS A 70 12.43 -5.21 -11.61
CA LYS A 70 12.40 -4.24 -12.69
C LYS A 70 11.33 -3.20 -12.38
N LYS A 71 11.68 -1.92 -12.40
CA LYS A 71 10.79 -0.83 -11.98
C LYS A 71 10.32 -0.02 -13.16
N ILE A 72 9.00 -0.01 -13.37
CA ILE A 72 8.33 0.90 -14.31
C ILE A 72 7.69 1.99 -13.48
N ILE A 73 8.10 3.23 -13.68
CA ILE A 73 7.62 4.37 -12.90
C ILE A 73 6.81 5.31 -13.77
N VAL A 74 5.55 5.48 -13.42
CA VAL A 74 4.61 6.38 -14.08
C VAL A 74 4.34 7.56 -13.15
N ASN A 75 4.72 8.76 -13.58
CA ASN A 75 4.48 9.99 -12.84
C ASN A 75 4.25 11.14 -13.82
N ILE A 76 3.34 12.04 -13.47
CA ILE A 76 3.07 13.24 -14.28
C ILE A 76 4.23 14.25 -14.22
N HIS A 77 5.04 14.19 -13.18
CA HIS A 77 6.13 15.11 -12.92
C HIS A 77 7.48 14.41 -13.13
N GLN A 78 8.11 14.67 -14.27
CA GLN A 78 9.37 14.05 -14.67
C GLN A 78 10.50 14.19 -13.61
N PRO A 79 10.72 15.37 -12.96
CA PRO A 79 11.75 15.50 -11.93
C PRO A 79 11.57 14.55 -10.74
N GLU A 80 10.34 14.12 -10.44
CA GLU A 80 10.08 13.12 -9.39
C GLU A 80 10.62 11.73 -9.76
N ILE A 81 10.75 11.42 -11.03
CA ILE A 81 11.37 10.19 -11.51
C ILE A 81 12.90 10.34 -11.54
N GLU A 82 13.39 11.45 -12.06
CA GLU A 82 14.84 11.71 -12.26
C GLU A 82 15.62 11.81 -10.95
N LYS A 83 14.99 12.24 -9.85
CA LYS A 83 15.63 12.33 -8.53
C LYS A 83 15.91 10.97 -7.87
N LEU A 84 15.28 9.89 -8.35
CA LEU A 84 15.39 8.57 -7.73
C LEU A 84 16.80 8.00 -7.92
N ARG A 85 17.37 7.49 -6.82
CA ARG A 85 18.73 6.90 -6.79
C ARG A 85 18.73 5.38 -6.94
N MET A 86 17.58 4.82 -7.35
CA MET A 86 17.43 3.40 -7.62
C MET A 86 17.39 3.14 -9.13
N PRO A 87 17.73 1.93 -9.60
CA PRO A 87 17.56 1.57 -11.01
C PRO A 87 16.10 1.65 -11.43
N VAL A 88 15.83 2.38 -12.52
CA VAL A 88 14.51 2.49 -13.17
C VAL A 88 14.61 1.87 -14.56
N GLU A 89 13.86 0.80 -14.80
CA GLU A 89 13.82 0.10 -16.10
C GLU A 89 13.09 0.95 -17.16
N LYS A 90 11.98 1.58 -16.76
CA LYS A 90 11.19 2.43 -17.65
C LYS A 90 10.59 3.60 -16.88
N ALA A 91 10.91 4.81 -17.35
CA ALA A 91 10.25 6.04 -16.93
C ALA A 91 9.11 6.39 -17.91
N VAL A 92 7.93 6.69 -17.39
CA VAL A 92 6.77 7.11 -18.18
C VAL A 92 6.22 8.39 -17.59
N VAL A 93 6.32 9.48 -18.35
CA VAL A 93 5.72 10.77 -17.96
C VAL A 93 4.28 10.78 -18.44
N SER A 94 3.34 10.55 -17.51
CA SER A 94 1.92 10.45 -17.80
C SER A 94 1.08 10.62 -16.54
N ASP A 95 -0.17 11.04 -16.70
CA ASP A 95 -1.18 10.90 -15.67
C ASP A 95 -1.41 9.41 -15.36
N ALA A 96 -1.45 9.07 -14.06
CA ALA A 96 -1.58 7.67 -13.61
C ALA A 96 -2.93 7.05 -14.02
N GLY A 97 -4.01 7.85 -13.98
CA GLY A 97 -5.34 7.39 -14.38
C GLY A 97 -5.43 7.11 -15.89
N GLU A 98 -4.80 7.97 -16.71
CA GLU A 98 -4.71 7.75 -18.15
C GLU A 98 -3.91 6.50 -18.50
N PHE A 99 -2.78 6.33 -17.81
CA PHE A 99 -1.96 5.14 -17.96
C PHE A 99 -2.74 3.86 -17.59
N ILE A 100 -3.45 3.87 -16.45
CA ILE A 100 -4.26 2.71 -16.01
C ILE A 100 -5.35 2.40 -17.04
N ARG A 101 -6.07 3.40 -17.55
CA ARG A 101 -7.10 3.21 -18.58
C ARG A 101 -6.54 2.58 -19.85
N SER A 102 -5.40 3.08 -20.30
CA SER A 102 -4.71 2.56 -21.50
C SER A 102 -4.22 1.13 -21.30
N LEU A 103 -3.61 0.85 -20.15
CA LEU A 103 -3.15 -0.50 -19.79
C LEU A 103 -4.32 -1.50 -19.69
N TYR A 104 -5.42 -1.09 -19.08
CA TYR A 104 -6.61 -1.91 -18.98
C TYR A 104 -7.25 -2.19 -20.35
N ALA A 105 -7.37 -1.18 -21.21
CA ALA A 105 -7.88 -1.35 -22.57
C ALA A 105 -7.00 -2.29 -23.42
N TRP A 106 -5.69 -2.21 -23.25
CA TRP A 106 -4.75 -3.13 -23.87
C TRP A 106 -4.92 -4.56 -23.35
N HIS A 107 -4.98 -4.74 -22.04
CA HIS A 107 -5.13 -6.04 -21.39
C HIS A 107 -6.40 -6.78 -21.84
N ILE A 108 -7.54 -6.09 -21.94
CA ILE A 108 -8.79 -6.70 -22.42
C ILE A 108 -8.62 -7.26 -23.84
N LYS A 109 -7.87 -6.56 -24.69
CA LYS A 109 -7.65 -7.00 -26.06
C LYS A 109 -6.75 -8.23 -26.16
N GLN A 110 -5.78 -8.38 -25.24
CA GLN A 110 -4.83 -9.49 -25.25
C GLN A 110 -5.42 -10.78 -24.67
N GLN A 111 -6.44 -10.70 -23.82
CA GLN A 111 -7.05 -11.82 -23.09
C GLN A 111 -6.03 -12.69 -22.30
N GLU A 112 -4.87 -12.12 -21.96
CA GLU A 112 -3.83 -12.78 -21.18
C GLU A 112 -4.01 -12.57 -19.69
N THR A 113 -3.69 -13.59 -18.89
CA THR A 113 -3.60 -13.46 -17.44
C THR A 113 -2.30 -12.78 -17.05
N VAL A 114 -2.40 -11.76 -16.19
CA VAL A 114 -1.24 -11.05 -15.65
C VAL A 114 -0.87 -11.64 -14.29
N GLY A 115 0.40 -11.99 -14.12
CA GLY A 115 0.92 -12.57 -12.89
C GLY A 115 0.91 -14.10 -12.88
N SER A 116 1.55 -14.69 -11.89
CA SER A 116 1.60 -16.14 -11.72
C SER A 116 0.81 -16.57 -10.49
N GLU A 117 0.19 -17.76 -10.57
CA GLU A 117 -0.51 -18.36 -9.44
C GLU A 117 0.41 -18.50 -8.20
N LYS A 118 1.66 -18.87 -8.42
CA LYS A 118 2.66 -18.99 -7.34
C LYS A 118 2.88 -17.66 -6.61
N TRP A 119 2.83 -16.55 -7.34
CA TRP A 119 2.97 -15.22 -6.75
C TRP A 119 1.75 -14.86 -5.92
N HIS A 120 0.54 -15.15 -6.39
CA HIS A 120 -0.69 -14.95 -5.62
C HIS A 120 -0.69 -15.77 -4.32
N VAL A 121 -0.33 -17.06 -4.41
CA VAL A 121 -0.21 -17.94 -3.22
C VAL A 121 0.81 -17.39 -2.23
N TYR A 122 1.95 -16.87 -2.70
CA TYR A 122 2.93 -16.23 -1.83
C TYR A 122 2.35 -14.99 -1.14
N CYS A 123 1.72 -14.09 -1.89
CA CYS A 123 1.14 -12.85 -1.38
C CYS A 123 0.05 -13.15 -0.33
N ASP A 124 -0.84 -14.09 -0.60
CA ASP A 124 -1.90 -14.51 0.32
C ASP A 124 -1.32 -15.09 1.61
N ARG A 125 -0.32 -15.98 1.50
CA ARG A 125 0.37 -16.55 2.67
C ARG A 125 1.03 -15.46 3.53
N VAL A 126 1.63 -14.46 2.90
CA VAL A 126 2.27 -13.35 3.62
C VAL A 126 1.22 -12.49 4.32
N ARG A 127 0.10 -12.18 3.65
CA ARG A 127 -1.02 -11.45 4.25
C ARG A 127 -1.55 -12.18 5.48
N ASP A 128 -1.82 -13.47 5.36
CA ASP A 128 -2.39 -14.27 6.45
C ASP A 128 -1.41 -14.41 7.62
N LYS A 129 -0.12 -14.60 7.33
CA LYS A 129 0.92 -14.71 8.35
C LYS A 129 1.10 -13.44 9.17
N TYR A 130 0.97 -12.27 8.54
CA TYR A 130 1.22 -10.98 9.17
C TYR A 130 -0.07 -10.17 9.41
N LYS A 131 -1.21 -10.86 9.37
CA LYS A 131 -2.47 -10.25 9.79
C LYS A 131 -2.36 -9.83 11.24
N PHE A 132 -2.69 -8.56 11.50
CA PHE A 132 -2.70 -8.05 12.86
C PHE A 132 -3.91 -8.64 13.61
N ASP A 133 -3.65 -9.21 14.78
CA ASP A 133 -4.68 -9.69 15.69
C ASP A 133 -4.69 -8.82 16.96
N ILE A 134 -5.71 -8.01 17.11
CA ILE A 134 -5.90 -7.14 18.27
C ILE A 134 -6.01 -7.94 19.58
N ASN A 135 -6.53 -9.16 19.52
CA ASN A 135 -6.71 -10.00 20.69
C ASN A 135 -5.40 -10.60 21.21
N SER A 136 -4.32 -10.50 20.41
CA SER A 136 -2.99 -10.94 20.83
C SER A 136 -2.25 -9.91 21.70
N LEU A 137 -2.81 -8.72 21.88
CA LEU A 137 -2.21 -7.66 22.70
C LEU A 137 -2.38 -7.98 24.19
N GLU A 138 -1.29 -7.87 24.95
CA GLU A 138 -1.33 -7.92 26.40
C GLU A 138 -1.95 -6.64 26.95
N HIS A 139 -2.89 -6.80 27.88
CA HIS A 139 -3.51 -5.68 28.57
C HIS A 139 -2.60 -5.18 29.71
N ASP A 140 -2.12 -3.97 29.62
CA ASP A 140 -1.53 -3.24 30.73
C ASP A 140 -2.61 -2.39 31.43
N ALA A 141 -2.83 -2.62 32.73
CA ALA A 141 -3.82 -1.89 33.48
C ALA A 141 -3.47 -0.41 33.72
N GLU A 142 -2.19 -0.06 33.58
CA GLU A 142 -1.68 1.29 33.85
C GLU A 142 -1.52 2.13 32.57
N ARG A 143 -1.52 1.49 31.40
CA ARG A 143 -1.24 2.15 30.12
C ARG A 143 -2.25 1.75 29.06
N THR A 144 -2.77 2.74 28.36
CA THR A 144 -3.66 2.51 27.23
C THR A 144 -2.83 2.25 25.96
N ASP A 145 -2.98 1.09 25.37
CA ASP A 145 -2.33 0.74 24.12
C ASP A 145 -3.00 1.47 22.93
N GLY A 146 -2.19 2.06 22.05
CA GLY A 146 -2.67 2.82 20.90
C GLY A 146 -3.49 1.97 19.92
N TYR A 147 -3.21 0.67 19.80
CA TYR A 147 -4.00 -0.24 18.97
C TYR A 147 -5.39 -0.48 19.53
N LEU A 148 -5.52 -0.56 20.87
CA LEU A 148 -6.83 -0.71 21.52
C LEU A 148 -7.67 0.56 21.36
N VAL A 149 -7.05 1.74 21.49
CA VAL A 149 -7.72 3.03 21.23
C VAL A 149 -8.21 3.11 19.79
N THR A 150 -7.34 2.78 18.83
CA THR A 150 -7.69 2.81 17.42
C THR A 150 -8.80 1.81 17.08
N ASN A 151 -8.79 0.63 17.69
CA ASN A 151 -9.84 -0.36 17.51
C ASN A 151 -11.19 0.13 18.10
N ALA A 152 -11.16 0.80 19.23
CA ALA A 152 -12.36 1.40 19.83
C ALA A 152 -12.91 2.51 18.93
N ILE A 153 -12.06 3.40 18.42
CA ILE A 153 -12.46 4.43 17.46
C ILE A 153 -13.08 3.78 16.22
N ASN A 154 -12.43 2.77 15.63
CA ASN A 154 -12.94 2.06 14.45
C ASN A 154 -14.34 1.46 14.68
N LYS A 155 -14.61 0.95 15.88
CA LYS A 155 -15.90 0.35 16.21
C LYS A 155 -17.06 1.36 16.27
N TYR A 156 -16.76 2.61 16.65
CA TYR A 156 -17.76 3.66 16.85
C TYR A 156 -17.75 4.75 15.77
N ALA A 157 -16.77 4.72 14.87
CA ALA A 157 -16.68 5.67 13.78
C ALA A 157 -17.80 5.45 12.75
N ALA A 158 -18.31 6.56 12.23
CA ALA A 158 -19.26 6.55 11.12
C ALA A 158 -18.55 6.29 9.78
N ASP A 159 -19.31 5.84 8.78
CA ASP A 159 -18.78 5.48 7.47
C ASP A 159 -18.26 6.68 6.65
N ASP A 160 -18.56 7.91 7.07
CA ASP A 160 -18.16 9.16 6.42
C ASP A 160 -17.24 10.04 7.28
N ASP A 161 -16.72 9.51 8.38
CA ASP A 161 -15.80 10.25 9.23
C ASP A 161 -14.47 10.58 8.54
N ILE A 162 -13.92 11.75 8.85
CA ILE A 162 -12.59 12.18 8.40
C ILE A 162 -11.65 12.17 9.60
N PHE A 163 -10.59 11.37 9.52
CA PHE A 163 -9.58 11.26 10.57
C PHE A 163 -8.36 12.11 10.26
N PHE A 164 -8.09 13.09 11.13
CA PHE A 164 -6.81 13.80 11.13
C PHE A 164 -5.88 13.14 12.13
N ILE A 165 -4.80 12.53 11.64
CA ILE A 165 -3.84 11.82 12.46
C ILE A 165 -2.56 12.63 12.50
N SER A 166 -2.20 13.09 13.69
CA SER A 166 -0.96 13.78 13.94
C SER A 166 -0.22 13.08 15.06
N SER A 167 1.05 12.82 14.84
CA SER A 167 2.00 12.26 15.80
C SER A 167 2.17 10.75 15.78
N SER A 168 3.41 10.36 15.95
CA SER A 168 3.95 9.01 15.85
C SER A 168 3.29 7.95 16.74
N ALA A 169 2.72 8.34 17.89
CA ALA A 169 2.08 7.37 18.79
C ALA A 169 0.84 6.69 18.20
N TYR A 170 0.20 7.31 17.22
CA TYR A 170 -1.01 6.80 16.58
C TYR A 170 -0.80 6.40 15.10
N ASP A 171 0.33 6.75 14.49
CA ASP A 171 0.62 6.38 13.11
C ASP A 171 0.62 4.87 12.90
N TYR A 172 1.25 4.11 13.80
CA TYR A 172 1.30 2.65 13.76
C TYR A 172 -0.08 1.98 13.91
N PRO A 173 -0.87 2.31 14.93
CA PRO A 173 -2.21 1.75 15.08
C PRO A 173 -3.12 2.04 13.88
N TYR A 174 -3.05 3.24 13.33
CA TYR A 174 -3.86 3.61 12.18
C TYR A 174 -3.49 2.88 10.89
N ASN A 175 -2.27 2.38 10.77
CA ASN A 175 -1.86 1.58 9.61
C ASN A 175 -2.54 0.21 9.57
N VAL A 176 -2.98 -0.31 10.71
CA VAL A 176 -3.77 -1.54 10.81
C VAL A 176 -5.27 -1.28 10.81
N TYR A 177 -5.69 0.00 10.83
CA TYR A 177 -7.07 0.41 10.80
C TYR A 177 -7.74 0.07 9.46
N SER A 178 -8.93 -0.53 9.51
CA SER A 178 -9.76 -0.75 8.33
C SER A 178 -10.58 0.50 8.06
N ILE A 179 -10.26 1.21 6.98
CA ILE A 179 -11.05 2.36 6.52
C ILE A 179 -12.38 1.84 5.98
N HIS A 180 -13.50 2.44 6.37
CA HIS A 180 -14.81 2.21 5.79
C HIS A 180 -14.92 2.97 4.46
N ASP A 181 -15.87 2.58 3.60
CA ASP A 181 -15.90 2.99 2.19
C ASP A 181 -15.88 4.50 1.92
N ASN A 182 -16.45 5.31 2.79
CA ASN A 182 -16.50 6.77 2.63
C ASN A 182 -15.60 7.54 3.59
N GLN A 183 -14.85 6.84 4.45
CA GLN A 183 -13.94 7.48 5.38
C GLN A 183 -12.69 8.01 4.67
N ASP A 184 -12.15 9.10 5.16
CA ASP A 184 -10.86 9.63 4.72
C ASP A 184 -9.87 9.74 5.88
N GLN A 185 -8.60 9.59 5.56
CA GLN A 185 -7.51 9.70 6.51
C GLN A 185 -6.53 10.75 6.01
N ILE A 186 -6.33 11.79 6.78
CA ILE A 186 -5.39 12.87 6.49
C ILE A 186 -4.22 12.78 7.46
N CYS A 187 -3.05 12.47 6.93
CA CYS A 187 -1.78 12.52 7.66
C CYS A 187 -0.95 13.67 7.11
N PRO A 188 -0.37 14.53 7.96
CA PRO A 188 0.50 15.64 7.51
C PRO A 188 1.80 15.15 6.82
#